data_07307fe1225e7af2f0a7318da1e6a861
#
_entry.id   07307fe1225e7af2f0a7318da1e6a861
#
_cell.length_a   1.000
_cell.length_b   1.000
_cell.length_c   1.000
_cell.angle_alpha   90.00
_cell.angle_beta   90.00
_cell.angle_gamma   90.00
#
_symmetry.space_group_name_H-M   'P 1'
#
loop_
_entity.id
_entity.type
_entity.pdbx_description
1 polymer ?
#
loop_
_entity_poly.entity_id
_entity_poly.type
_entity_poly.pdbx_seq_one_letter_code
_entity_poly.pdbx_strand_id
1 'polypeptide(L)'
;SKKMMETLVKNLQISLGQRIDAQTWMSDATKKAAHNKLDKFYVKIGYPNKWTDFSKLSIDPSKSYYENVMACRKFANDKEIAEKAGKPVDRDEWFMTPQTVNAYYNPTTNEICFPAGILQYPFFDPKADAAFNYGAIGVVIGHEMTHGFDDQGRQYDASGNLKDWWTAEDSEGFNKRADMYADFFSNIKVLPDLNANGRFTLGENLADHGGLMVSYNAFKNATAKKPLKNKDGFTPDQRFFLAYAGVWGQNITDKEIRNRVKNDPHSLGKWRVDGALPHIDAWYEAFGVKKGDKLFIPKNQRLELW
;
A
#
# COMPACT_ATOMS: atom_id res chain seq x y z
N SER A 1 11.39 17.53 -1.06
CA SER A 1 10.69 16.24 -0.84
C SER A 1 9.53 16.03 -1.79
N LYS A 2 8.54 16.98 -1.93
CA LYS A 2 7.33 16.79 -2.78
C LYS A 2 7.69 16.40 -4.22
N LYS A 3 8.57 17.14 -4.90
CA LYS A 3 9.02 16.82 -6.28
C LYS A 3 9.68 15.44 -6.41
N MET A 4 10.42 15.00 -5.39
CA MET A 4 10.99 13.64 -5.40
C MET A 4 9.89 12.58 -5.29
N MET A 5 8.88 12.82 -4.45
CA MET A 5 7.72 11.94 -4.32
C MET A 5 6.92 11.86 -5.63
N GLU A 6 6.68 12.98 -6.31
CA GLU A 6 6.04 13.01 -7.63
C GLU A 6 6.79 12.15 -8.65
N THR A 7 8.14 12.21 -8.62
CA THR A 7 8.98 11.36 -9.46
C THR A 7 8.85 9.87 -9.10
N LEU A 8 8.88 9.53 -7.80
CA LEU A 8 8.69 8.15 -7.33
C LEU A 8 7.33 7.61 -7.77
N VAL A 9 6.25 8.35 -7.50
CA VAL A 9 4.88 7.95 -7.91
C VAL A 9 4.83 7.69 -9.41
N LYS A 10 5.37 8.58 -10.23
CA LYS A 10 5.39 8.40 -11.69
C LYS A 10 6.17 7.16 -12.12
N ASN A 11 7.33 6.91 -11.52
CA ASN A 11 8.13 5.71 -11.81
C ASN A 11 7.40 4.43 -11.42
N LEU A 12 6.66 4.44 -10.30
CA LEU A 12 5.88 3.29 -9.88
C LEU A 12 4.63 3.09 -10.75
N GLN A 13 3.98 4.15 -11.22
CA GLN A 13 2.89 4.02 -12.20
C GLN A 13 3.37 3.35 -13.50
N ILE A 14 4.51 3.78 -14.03
CA ILE A 14 5.13 3.15 -15.21
C ILE A 14 5.45 1.68 -14.92
N SER A 15 6.03 1.41 -13.77
CA SER A 15 6.38 0.04 -13.36
C SER A 15 5.16 -0.86 -13.22
N LEU A 16 4.08 -0.39 -12.59
CA LEU A 16 2.84 -1.16 -12.47
C LEU A 16 2.22 -1.45 -13.85
N GLY A 17 2.22 -0.48 -14.76
CA GLY A 17 1.80 -0.70 -16.14
C GLY A 17 2.61 -1.81 -16.83
N GLN A 18 3.94 -1.77 -16.73
CA GLN A 18 4.83 -2.83 -17.24
C GLN A 18 4.53 -4.21 -16.63
N ARG A 19 4.21 -4.25 -15.33
CA ARG A 19 3.86 -5.49 -14.63
C ARG A 19 2.51 -6.04 -15.08
N ILE A 20 1.51 -5.18 -15.31
CA ILE A 20 0.21 -5.55 -15.90
C ILE A 20 0.41 -6.15 -17.29
N ASP A 21 1.20 -5.50 -18.14
CA ASP A 21 1.48 -5.99 -19.51
C ASP A 21 2.16 -7.37 -19.52
N ALA A 22 3.03 -7.62 -18.55
CA ALA A 22 3.77 -8.88 -18.43
C ALA A 22 2.92 -10.06 -17.93
N GLN A 23 1.69 -9.83 -17.41
CA GLN A 23 0.86 -10.93 -16.91
C GLN A 23 0.38 -11.84 -18.03
N THR A 24 0.68 -13.13 -17.94
CA THR A 24 0.29 -14.13 -18.93
C THR A 24 -1.11 -14.72 -18.70
N TRP A 25 -1.65 -14.54 -17.49
CA TRP A 25 -2.96 -15.06 -17.08
C TRP A 25 -4.10 -14.04 -17.31
N MET A 26 -3.78 -12.78 -17.58
CA MET A 26 -4.74 -11.68 -17.76
C MET A 26 -4.96 -11.42 -19.24
N SER A 27 -6.22 -11.33 -19.66
CA SER A 27 -6.60 -11.01 -21.05
C SER A 27 -6.25 -9.56 -21.41
N ASP A 28 -6.11 -9.30 -22.72
CA ASP A 28 -5.85 -7.94 -23.23
C ASP A 28 -6.98 -6.96 -22.89
N ALA A 29 -8.23 -7.44 -22.81
CA ALA A 29 -9.37 -6.62 -22.43
C ALA A 29 -9.22 -6.11 -20.97
N THR A 30 -8.90 -7.00 -20.05
CA THR A 30 -8.68 -6.64 -18.63
C THR A 30 -7.43 -5.80 -18.45
N LYS A 31 -6.32 -6.10 -19.17
CA LYS A 31 -5.11 -5.25 -19.16
C LYS A 31 -5.42 -3.81 -19.61
N LYS A 32 -6.18 -3.64 -20.69
CA LYS A 32 -6.60 -2.32 -21.17
C LYS A 32 -7.42 -1.56 -20.15
N ALA A 33 -8.35 -2.23 -19.47
CA ALA A 33 -9.16 -1.62 -18.42
C ALA A 33 -8.32 -1.27 -17.19
N ALA A 34 -7.35 -2.13 -16.82
CA ALA A 34 -6.39 -1.88 -15.75
C ALA A 34 -5.52 -0.65 -16.03
N HIS A 35 -4.98 -0.52 -17.23
CA HIS A 35 -4.25 0.70 -17.66
C HIS A 35 -5.12 1.95 -17.56
N ASN A 36 -6.35 1.90 -18.06
CA ASN A 36 -7.27 3.04 -17.94
C ASN A 36 -7.53 3.43 -16.48
N LYS A 37 -7.59 2.46 -15.56
CA LYS A 37 -7.74 2.74 -14.12
C LYS A 37 -6.48 3.33 -13.53
N LEU A 38 -5.32 2.78 -13.84
CA LEU A 38 -4.01 3.26 -13.40
C LEU A 38 -3.74 4.71 -13.87
N ASP A 39 -4.05 5.02 -15.13
CA ASP A 39 -3.85 6.35 -15.72
C ASP A 39 -4.74 7.42 -15.08
N LYS A 40 -5.87 7.01 -14.49
CA LYS A 40 -6.82 7.90 -13.80
C LYS A 40 -6.61 8.01 -12.30
N PHE A 41 -5.55 7.44 -11.76
CA PHE A 41 -5.24 7.63 -10.34
C PHE A 41 -5.08 9.10 -10.01
N TYR A 42 -5.87 9.58 -9.04
CA TYR A 42 -5.72 10.91 -8.48
C TYR A 42 -4.69 10.89 -7.36
N VAL A 43 -3.62 11.68 -7.50
CA VAL A 43 -2.44 11.59 -6.62
C VAL A 43 -2.39 12.78 -5.68
N LYS A 44 -2.37 12.51 -4.37
CA LYS A 44 -2.27 13.49 -3.30
C LYS A 44 -0.97 13.32 -2.53
N ILE A 45 -0.14 14.38 -2.41
CA ILE A 45 1.18 14.31 -1.76
C ILE A 45 1.36 15.50 -0.82
N GLY A 46 1.65 15.20 0.44
CA GLY A 46 2.05 16.13 1.46
C GLY A 46 0.89 16.77 2.23
N TYR A 47 0.16 17.67 1.62
CA TYR A 47 -0.93 18.44 2.24
C TYR A 47 -1.93 18.96 1.21
N PRO A 48 -3.20 19.25 1.61
CA PRO A 48 -4.21 19.75 0.69
C PRO A 48 -3.90 21.16 0.20
N ASN A 49 -4.31 21.46 -1.04
CA ASN A 49 -4.17 22.82 -1.59
C ASN A 49 -5.11 23.82 -0.89
N LYS A 50 -6.26 23.33 -0.40
CA LYS A 50 -7.24 24.13 0.34
C LYS A 50 -7.40 23.54 1.74
N TRP A 51 -7.10 24.37 2.76
CA TRP A 51 -7.25 23.96 4.16
C TRP A 51 -8.72 24.08 4.62
N THR A 52 -9.09 23.23 5.57
CA THR A 52 -10.39 23.36 6.24
C THR A 52 -10.47 24.69 6.97
N ASP A 53 -11.52 25.47 6.71
CA ASP A 53 -11.79 26.71 7.42
C ASP A 53 -12.56 26.43 8.71
N PHE A 54 -11.93 26.73 9.84
CA PHE A 54 -12.50 26.62 11.19
C PHE A 54 -12.91 27.96 11.79
N SER A 55 -12.90 29.05 11.01
CA SER A 55 -13.20 30.41 11.53
C SER A 55 -14.60 30.56 12.17
N LYS A 56 -15.54 29.69 11.78
CA LYS A 56 -16.90 29.63 12.33
C LYS A 56 -17.05 28.72 13.54
N LEU A 57 -16.00 27.96 13.89
CA LEU A 57 -16.01 27.10 15.09
C LEU A 57 -15.69 27.95 16.33
N SER A 58 -16.62 28.01 17.28
CA SER A 58 -16.40 28.70 18.55
C SER A 58 -16.18 27.66 19.67
N ILE A 59 -15.06 27.80 20.38
CA ILE A 59 -14.76 27.11 21.62
C ILE A 59 -14.85 28.07 22.77
N ASP A 60 -15.70 27.76 23.75
CA ASP A 60 -15.96 28.61 24.89
C ASP A 60 -15.29 28.02 26.16
N PRO A 61 -14.25 28.67 26.70
CA PRO A 61 -13.55 28.16 27.89
C PRO A 61 -14.41 28.17 29.16
N SER A 62 -15.55 28.85 29.18
CA SER A 62 -16.50 28.84 30.31
C SER A 62 -17.41 27.61 30.30
N LYS A 63 -17.48 26.88 29.17
CA LYS A 63 -18.29 25.67 29.03
C LYS A 63 -17.49 24.42 29.39
N SER A 64 -18.22 23.37 29.69
CA SER A 64 -17.63 22.06 29.96
C SER A 64 -16.92 21.50 28.71
N TYR A 65 -16.00 20.55 28.93
CA TYR A 65 -15.38 19.78 27.84
C TYR A 65 -16.43 19.12 26.94
N TYR A 66 -17.48 18.54 27.54
CA TYR A 66 -18.57 17.90 26.78
C TYR A 66 -19.26 18.88 25.83
N GLU A 67 -19.64 20.08 26.31
CA GLU A 67 -20.31 21.09 25.49
C GLU A 67 -19.42 21.55 24.33
N ASN A 68 -18.12 21.75 24.58
CA ASN A 68 -17.17 22.13 23.55
C ASN A 68 -16.96 21.00 22.53
N VAL A 69 -16.91 19.72 22.95
CA VAL A 69 -16.86 18.58 22.04
C VAL A 69 -18.13 18.49 21.18
N MET A 70 -19.31 18.75 21.77
CA MET A 70 -20.57 18.76 21.00
C MET A 70 -20.62 19.91 20.01
N ALA A 71 -20.07 21.08 20.33
CA ALA A 71 -19.93 22.21 19.39
C ALA A 71 -19.02 21.82 18.20
N CYS A 72 -17.88 21.16 18.45
CA CYS A 72 -17.00 20.65 17.40
C CYS A 72 -17.71 19.63 16.49
N ARG A 73 -18.42 18.67 17.07
CA ARG A 73 -19.16 17.64 16.32
C ARG A 73 -20.26 18.26 15.47
N LYS A 74 -21.02 19.21 16.05
CA LYS A 74 -22.06 19.94 15.30
C LYS A 74 -21.46 20.71 14.13
N PHE A 75 -20.38 21.45 14.35
CA PHE A 75 -19.66 22.17 13.29
C PHE A 75 -19.22 21.22 12.16
N ALA A 76 -18.59 20.09 12.51
CA ALA A 76 -18.12 19.11 11.53
C ALA A 76 -19.28 18.53 10.71
N ASN A 77 -20.39 18.14 11.36
CA ASN A 77 -21.58 17.60 10.70
C ASN A 77 -22.26 18.63 9.78
N ASP A 78 -22.47 19.87 10.27
CA ASP A 78 -23.09 20.93 9.47
C ASP A 78 -22.25 21.27 8.23
N LYS A 79 -20.91 21.28 8.41
CA LYS A 79 -19.96 21.48 7.31
C LYS A 79 -20.06 20.36 6.29
N GLU A 80 -20.04 19.10 6.74
CA GLU A 80 -20.12 17.92 5.88
C GLU A 80 -21.41 17.92 5.05
N ILE A 81 -22.57 18.17 5.70
CA ILE A 81 -23.85 18.29 5.00
C ILE A 81 -23.81 19.44 3.98
N ALA A 82 -23.30 20.61 4.37
CA ALA A 82 -23.23 21.77 3.49
C ALA A 82 -22.29 21.57 2.28
N GLU A 83 -21.25 20.77 2.42
CA GLU A 83 -20.25 20.52 1.37
C GLU A 83 -20.59 19.32 0.48
N LYS A 84 -21.35 18.32 0.98
CA LYS A 84 -21.60 17.06 0.27
C LYS A 84 -23.03 16.89 -0.22
N ALA A 85 -24.04 17.35 0.55
CA ALA A 85 -25.44 17.09 0.20
C ALA A 85 -25.84 17.72 -1.14
N GLY A 86 -26.26 16.87 -2.09
CA GLY A 86 -26.68 17.30 -3.43
C GLY A 86 -25.56 17.88 -4.32
N LYS A 87 -24.30 17.66 -3.96
CA LYS A 87 -23.13 18.13 -4.72
C LYS A 87 -22.34 16.97 -5.33
N PRO A 88 -21.60 17.22 -6.42
CA PRO A 88 -20.64 16.26 -6.95
C PRO A 88 -19.57 15.88 -5.92
N VAL A 89 -18.96 14.71 -6.10
CA VAL A 89 -17.81 14.25 -5.28
C VAL A 89 -16.66 15.26 -5.40
N ASP A 90 -16.20 15.77 -4.27
CA ASP A 90 -15.00 16.62 -4.20
C ASP A 90 -13.76 15.71 -4.15
N ARG A 91 -13.04 15.62 -5.26
CA ARG A 91 -11.79 14.81 -5.35
C ARG A 91 -10.60 15.49 -4.65
N ASP A 92 -10.72 16.75 -4.23
CA ASP A 92 -9.67 17.44 -3.47
C ASP A 92 -9.79 17.22 -1.94
N GLU A 93 -10.89 16.59 -1.48
CA GLU A 93 -11.06 16.22 -0.06
C GLU A 93 -10.00 15.23 0.39
N TRP A 94 -9.37 15.49 1.54
CA TRP A 94 -8.39 14.60 2.16
C TRP A 94 -9.02 13.82 3.33
N PHE A 95 -8.85 12.48 3.32
CA PHE A 95 -9.38 11.60 4.37
C PHE A 95 -8.38 11.35 5.50
N MET A 96 -7.14 11.85 5.35
CA MET A 96 -6.14 11.88 6.41
C MET A 96 -5.57 13.27 6.54
N THR A 97 -5.25 13.66 7.77
CA THR A 97 -4.60 14.95 8.04
C THR A 97 -3.11 14.89 7.65
N PRO A 98 -2.48 16.02 7.30
CA PRO A 98 -1.09 16.04 6.83
C PRO A 98 -0.05 15.47 7.81
N GLN A 99 -0.29 15.51 9.12
CA GLN A 99 0.60 14.95 10.12
C GLN A 99 0.43 13.45 10.33
N THR A 100 -0.54 12.81 9.69
CA THR A 100 -0.77 11.37 9.81
C THR A 100 0.41 10.60 9.20
N VAL A 101 0.99 9.69 9.99
CA VAL A 101 2.03 8.75 9.52
C VAL A 101 1.34 7.52 8.94
N ASN A 102 0.76 7.69 7.76
CA ASN A 102 0.08 6.65 7.00
C ASN A 102 -0.10 7.12 5.55
N ALA A 103 -0.67 6.23 4.71
CA ALA A 103 -1.11 6.49 3.35
C ALA A 103 -2.47 5.81 3.14
N TYR A 104 -3.14 6.08 2.02
CA TYR A 104 -4.35 5.34 1.66
C TYR A 104 -4.61 5.33 0.15
N TYR A 105 -5.29 4.28 -0.30
CA TYR A 105 -6.04 4.25 -1.55
C TYR A 105 -7.54 4.37 -1.24
N ASN A 106 -8.26 5.20 -2.01
CA ASN A 106 -9.73 5.27 -1.93
C ASN A 106 -10.34 4.81 -3.26
N PRO A 107 -11.04 3.66 -3.28
CA PRO A 107 -11.61 3.12 -4.51
C PRO A 107 -12.73 3.99 -5.10
N THR A 108 -13.49 4.72 -4.27
CA THR A 108 -14.63 5.53 -4.72
C THR A 108 -14.23 6.79 -5.46
N THR A 109 -12.99 7.26 -5.26
CA THR A 109 -12.41 8.40 -5.97
C THR A 109 -11.23 8.00 -6.86
N ASN A 110 -10.82 6.73 -6.81
CA ASN A 110 -9.65 6.18 -7.49
C ASN A 110 -8.40 7.03 -7.21
N GLU A 111 -8.10 7.25 -5.93
CA GLU A 111 -7.03 8.11 -5.48
C GLU A 111 -6.05 7.42 -4.54
N ILE A 112 -4.79 7.87 -4.59
CA ILE A 112 -3.73 7.52 -3.65
C ILE A 112 -3.26 8.77 -2.92
N CYS A 113 -3.08 8.68 -1.61
CA CYS A 113 -2.71 9.82 -0.78
C CYS A 113 -1.54 9.50 0.15
N PHE A 114 -0.55 10.39 0.16
CA PHE A 114 0.66 10.31 0.98
C PHE A 114 0.82 11.58 1.80
N PRO A 115 0.26 11.66 3.03
CA PRO A 115 0.41 12.80 3.92
C PRO A 115 1.87 13.12 4.24
N ALA A 116 2.17 14.37 4.59
CA ALA A 116 3.53 14.80 4.91
C ALA A 116 4.15 14.01 6.07
N GLY A 117 3.32 13.54 7.01
CA GLY A 117 3.74 12.76 8.17
C GLY A 117 4.50 11.48 7.83
N ILE A 118 4.17 10.79 6.73
CA ILE A 118 4.88 9.57 6.30
C ILE A 118 6.15 9.90 5.50
N LEU A 119 6.33 11.14 5.01
CA LEU A 119 7.45 11.52 4.15
C LEU A 119 8.72 11.86 4.95
N GLN A 120 9.07 11.01 5.88
CA GLN A 120 10.23 11.09 6.75
C GLN A 120 10.75 9.71 7.12
N TYR A 121 11.94 9.64 7.71
CA TYR A 121 12.53 8.40 8.21
C TYR A 121 11.56 7.69 9.18
N PRO A 122 11.38 6.35 9.11
CA PRO A 122 12.13 5.39 8.27
C PRO A 122 11.54 5.17 6.86
N PHE A 123 10.50 5.88 6.44
CA PHE A 123 9.84 5.66 5.15
C PHE A 123 10.54 6.42 4.02
N PHE A 124 10.99 7.64 4.26
CA PHE A 124 11.59 8.50 3.24
C PHE A 124 12.75 9.32 3.80
N ASP A 125 13.87 9.34 3.06
CA ASP A 125 14.99 10.25 3.33
C ASP A 125 15.47 10.88 2.01
N PRO A 126 15.34 12.19 1.82
CA PRO A 126 15.79 12.88 0.61
C PRO A 126 17.30 12.81 0.39
N LYS A 127 18.09 12.41 1.39
CA LYS A 127 19.54 12.25 1.34
C LYS A 127 19.98 10.79 1.11
N ALA A 128 19.07 9.84 1.29
CA ALA A 128 19.37 8.43 1.04
C ALA A 128 19.40 8.10 -0.46
N ASP A 129 20.03 6.99 -0.81
CA ASP A 129 20.07 6.51 -2.18
C ASP A 129 18.72 5.90 -2.64
N ALA A 130 18.65 5.57 -3.93
CA ALA A 130 17.44 5.01 -4.51
C ALA A 130 17.05 3.67 -3.87
N ALA A 131 18.01 2.81 -3.50
CA ALA A 131 17.74 1.52 -2.90
C ALA A 131 16.92 1.67 -1.60
N PHE A 132 17.29 2.63 -0.75
CA PHE A 132 16.54 2.94 0.47
C PHE A 132 15.14 3.47 0.17
N ASN A 133 15.02 4.52 -0.65
CA ASN A 133 13.72 5.18 -0.88
C ASN A 133 12.73 4.29 -1.65
N TYR A 134 13.19 3.51 -2.63
CA TYR A 134 12.33 2.54 -3.30
C TYR A 134 11.98 1.36 -2.39
N GLY A 135 12.90 0.89 -1.53
CA GLY A 135 12.63 -0.19 -0.57
C GLY A 135 11.68 0.21 0.56
N ALA A 136 11.66 1.47 0.94
CA ALA A 136 10.79 1.99 2.01
C ALA A 136 9.52 2.65 1.43
N ILE A 137 9.52 3.99 1.20
CA ILE A 137 8.33 4.70 0.71
C ILE A 137 7.87 4.22 -0.67
N GLY A 138 8.79 3.75 -1.51
CA GLY A 138 8.43 3.18 -2.82
C GLY A 138 7.52 1.97 -2.69
N VAL A 139 7.80 1.05 -1.76
CA VAL A 139 6.91 -0.10 -1.51
C VAL A 139 5.57 0.37 -0.97
N VAL A 140 5.51 1.40 -0.10
CA VAL A 140 4.23 1.98 0.36
C VAL A 140 3.45 2.57 -0.81
N ILE A 141 4.09 3.32 -1.72
CA ILE A 141 3.42 3.85 -2.92
C ILE A 141 2.86 2.73 -3.79
N GLY A 142 3.67 1.69 -4.03
CA GLY A 142 3.23 0.51 -4.78
C GLY A 142 2.11 -0.26 -4.10
N HIS A 143 2.12 -0.34 -2.77
CA HIS A 143 1.06 -0.91 -1.94
C HIS A 143 -0.27 -0.18 -2.17
N GLU A 144 -0.29 1.16 -2.04
CA GLU A 144 -1.51 1.93 -2.28
C GLU A 144 -2.01 1.82 -3.74
N MET A 145 -1.10 1.79 -4.70
CA MET A 145 -1.47 1.55 -6.10
C MET A 145 -2.08 0.15 -6.31
N THR A 146 -1.53 -0.86 -5.63
CA THR A 146 -2.00 -2.25 -5.74
C THR A 146 -3.38 -2.43 -5.12
N HIS A 147 -3.75 -1.64 -4.09
CA HIS A 147 -5.12 -1.62 -3.57
C HIS A 147 -6.17 -1.30 -4.63
N GLY A 148 -5.82 -0.58 -5.70
CA GLY A 148 -6.70 -0.41 -6.85
C GLY A 148 -7.05 -1.71 -7.59
N PHE A 149 -6.29 -2.77 -7.36
CA PHE A 149 -6.35 -4.04 -8.09
C PHE A 149 -6.40 -5.27 -7.17
N ASP A 150 -6.49 -5.09 -5.85
CA ASP A 150 -6.66 -6.17 -4.87
C ASP A 150 -8.08 -6.78 -4.92
N ASP A 151 -8.41 -7.67 -4.00
CA ASP A 151 -9.71 -8.36 -3.96
C ASP A 151 -10.90 -7.43 -3.79
N GLN A 152 -10.72 -6.26 -3.17
CA GLN A 152 -11.76 -5.24 -2.99
C GLN A 152 -11.68 -4.15 -4.05
N GLY A 153 -10.50 -3.56 -4.26
CA GLY A 153 -10.33 -2.44 -5.17
C GLY A 153 -10.60 -2.79 -6.63
N ARG A 154 -10.33 -4.03 -7.06
CA ARG A 154 -10.65 -4.50 -8.41
C ARG A 154 -12.14 -4.45 -8.75
N GLN A 155 -13.01 -4.37 -7.76
CA GLN A 155 -14.47 -4.26 -7.96
C GLN A 155 -14.92 -2.85 -8.36
N TYR A 156 -14.03 -1.86 -8.30
CA TYR A 156 -14.31 -0.48 -8.68
C TYR A 156 -13.63 -0.13 -10.01
N ASP A 157 -14.39 0.53 -10.88
CA ASP A 157 -13.86 1.01 -12.16
C ASP A 157 -12.95 2.25 -12.01
N ALA A 158 -12.41 2.72 -13.12
CA ALA A 158 -11.53 3.89 -13.18
C ALA A 158 -12.18 5.22 -12.73
N SER A 159 -13.51 5.25 -12.59
CA SER A 159 -14.29 6.42 -12.15
C SER A 159 -14.78 6.29 -10.71
N GLY A 160 -14.43 5.19 -10.03
CA GLY A 160 -14.82 4.92 -8.64
C GLY A 160 -16.21 4.31 -8.49
N ASN A 161 -16.82 3.83 -9.57
CA ASN A 161 -18.09 3.12 -9.48
C ASN A 161 -17.85 1.64 -9.14
N LEU A 162 -18.69 1.08 -8.26
CA LEU A 162 -18.75 -0.36 -8.02
C LEU A 162 -19.28 -1.05 -9.28
N LYS A 163 -18.37 -1.55 -10.11
CA LYS A 163 -18.64 -2.13 -11.42
C LYS A 163 -17.60 -3.17 -11.76
N ASP A 164 -18.04 -4.38 -12.01
CA ASP A 164 -17.16 -5.42 -12.55
C ASP A 164 -16.71 -5.06 -13.97
N TRP A 165 -15.39 -5.05 -14.18
CA TRP A 165 -14.73 -4.75 -15.43
C TRP A 165 -13.77 -5.85 -15.89
N TRP A 166 -13.72 -6.95 -15.12
CA TRP A 166 -12.90 -8.12 -15.37
C TRP A 166 -13.67 -9.12 -16.25
N THR A 167 -12.96 -9.90 -17.08
CA THR A 167 -13.58 -11.08 -17.69
C THR A 167 -13.79 -12.16 -16.61
N ALA A 168 -14.72 -13.08 -16.87
CA ALA A 168 -14.98 -14.19 -15.93
C ALA A 168 -13.72 -15.05 -15.74
N GLU A 169 -12.97 -15.32 -16.81
CA GLU A 169 -11.73 -16.09 -16.77
C GLU A 169 -10.63 -15.39 -15.96
N ASP A 170 -10.47 -14.07 -16.15
CA ASP A 170 -9.50 -13.29 -15.40
C ASP A 170 -9.88 -13.19 -13.92
N SER A 171 -11.18 -13.08 -13.62
CA SER A 171 -11.69 -13.11 -12.23
C SER A 171 -11.40 -14.46 -11.56
N GLU A 172 -11.59 -15.57 -12.26
CA GLU A 172 -11.23 -16.90 -11.76
C GLU A 172 -9.73 -17.05 -11.57
N GLY A 173 -8.92 -16.58 -12.54
CA GLY A 173 -7.47 -16.56 -12.49
C GLY A 173 -6.94 -15.77 -11.29
N PHE A 174 -7.52 -14.61 -11.01
CA PHE A 174 -7.21 -13.80 -9.82
C PHE A 174 -7.58 -14.55 -8.54
N ASN A 175 -8.82 -15.04 -8.43
CA ASN A 175 -9.32 -15.68 -7.21
C ASN A 175 -8.47 -16.91 -6.84
N LYS A 176 -8.09 -17.74 -7.80
CA LYS A 176 -7.20 -18.89 -7.57
C LYS A 176 -5.88 -18.50 -6.93
N ARG A 177 -5.27 -17.40 -7.37
CA ARG A 177 -4.02 -16.87 -6.82
C ARG A 177 -4.21 -16.25 -5.44
N ALA A 178 -5.29 -15.48 -5.28
CA ALA A 178 -5.67 -14.85 -4.02
C ALA A 178 -5.97 -15.90 -2.95
N ASP A 179 -6.70 -16.97 -3.30
CA ASP A 179 -7.00 -18.09 -2.39
C ASP A 179 -5.73 -18.78 -1.90
N MET A 180 -4.82 -19.10 -2.81
CA MET A 180 -3.53 -19.70 -2.46
C MET A 180 -2.75 -18.82 -1.47
N TYR A 181 -2.76 -17.50 -1.67
CA TYR A 181 -2.06 -16.56 -0.81
C TYR A 181 -2.74 -16.38 0.55
N ALA A 182 -4.08 -16.33 0.59
CA ALA A 182 -4.85 -16.32 1.83
C ALA A 182 -4.60 -17.59 2.66
N ASP A 183 -4.54 -18.76 2.02
CA ASP A 183 -4.26 -20.02 2.68
C ASP A 183 -2.82 -20.08 3.22
N PHE A 184 -1.84 -19.55 2.47
CA PHE A 184 -0.47 -19.42 2.94
C PHE A 184 -0.40 -18.60 4.23
N PHE A 185 -1.02 -17.42 4.28
CA PHE A 185 -1.04 -16.58 5.49
C PHE A 185 -1.83 -17.22 6.63
N SER A 186 -2.93 -17.92 6.36
CA SER A 186 -3.75 -18.61 7.38
C SER A 186 -2.97 -19.74 8.09
N ASN A 187 -1.94 -20.27 7.46
CA ASN A 187 -1.07 -21.29 8.05
C ASN A 187 0.08 -20.73 8.89
N ILE A 188 0.26 -19.40 8.91
CA ILE A 188 1.29 -18.75 9.72
C ILE A 188 0.88 -18.77 11.20
N LYS A 189 1.71 -19.38 12.05
CA LYS A 189 1.55 -19.28 13.50
C LYS A 189 2.14 -17.95 14.00
N VAL A 190 1.27 -17.08 14.47
CA VAL A 190 1.67 -15.79 15.07
C VAL A 190 1.95 -15.90 16.57
N LEU A 191 1.29 -16.86 17.25
CA LEU A 191 1.58 -17.33 18.60
C LEU A 191 1.47 -18.87 18.62
N PRO A 192 1.98 -19.57 19.65
CA PRO A 192 1.95 -21.04 19.72
C PRO A 192 0.53 -21.64 19.52
N ASP A 193 -0.49 -20.92 19.98
CA ASP A 193 -1.92 -21.31 19.96
C ASP A 193 -2.78 -20.48 19.00
N LEU A 194 -2.16 -19.60 18.18
CA LEU A 194 -2.91 -18.69 17.30
C LEU A 194 -2.29 -18.60 15.91
N ASN A 195 -3.10 -18.83 14.90
CA ASN A 195 -2.74 -18.56 13.51
C ASN A 195 -3.16 -17.15 13.09
N ALA A 196 -2.52 -16.62 12.05
CA ALA A 196 -2.99 -15.44 11.34
C ALA A 196 -4.35 -15.71 10.66
N ASN A 197 -5.08 -14.65 10.34
CA ASN A 197 -6.31 -14.73 9.56
C ASN A 197 -6.05 -14.26 8.12
N GLY A 198 -5.54 -15.16 7.29
CA GLY A 198 -5.11 -14.82 5.93
C GLY A 198 -6.26 -14.35 5.02
N ARG A 199 -7.51 -14.78 5.27
CA ARG A 199 -8.67 -14.27 4.53
C ARG A 199 -9.00 -12.84 4.90
N PHE A 200 -8.95 -12.51 6.18
CA PHE A 200 -9.20 -11.15 6.67
C PHE A 200 -8.11 -10.16 6.23
N THR A 201 -6.87 -10.63 6.15
CA THR A 201 -5.73 -9.79 5.76
C THR A 201 -5.36 -9.88 4.28
N LEU A 202 -6.21 -10.49 3.44
CA LEU A 202 -5.86 -10.80 2.05
C LEU A 202 -5.53 -9.55 1.24
N GLY A 203 -6.38 -8.54 1.24
CA GLY A 203 -6.17 -7.30 0.47
C GLY A 203 -4.86 -6.62 0.83
N GLU A 204 -4.56 -6.50 2.13
CA GLU A 204 -3.31 -5.93 2.62
C GLU A 204 -2.08 -6.75 2.22
N ASN A 205 -2.18 -8.08 2.29
CA ASN A 205 -1.08 -8.97 1.88
C ASN A 205 -0.84 -8.91 0.36
N LEU A 206 -1.91 -8.83 -0.44
CA LEU A 206 -1.82 -8.64 -1.90
C LEU A 206 -1.19 -7.28 -2.23
N ALA A 207 -1.56 -6.23 -1.49
CA ALA A 207 -1.00 -4.89 -1.66
C ALA A 207 0.49 -4.84 -1.28
N ASP A 208 0.92 -5.52 -0.21
CA ASP A 208 2.34 -5.65 0.15
C ASP A 208 3.14 -6.40 -0.93
N HIS A 209 2.62 -7.51 -1.43
CA HIS A 209 3.27 -8.26 -2.51
C HIS A 209 3.40 -7.41 -3.77
N GLY A 210 2.32 -6.78 -4.22
CA GLY A 210 2.32 -5.90 -5.39
C GLY A 210 3.24 -4.69 -5.19
N GLY A 211 3.20 -4.08 -4.01
CA GLY A 211 4.08 -2.98 -3.63
C GLY A 211 5.56 -3.33 -3.77
N LEU A 212 5.96 -4.51 -3.26
CA LEU A 212 7.33 -5.02 -3.40
C LEU A 212 7.72 -5.24 -4.87
N MET A 213 6.87 -5.93 -5.65
CA MET A 213 7.14 -6.23 -7.06
C MET A 213 7.24 -4.96 -7.92
N VAL A 214 6.27 -4.05 -7.76
CA VAL A 214 6.19 -2.79 -8.52
C VAL A 214 7.35 -1.88 -8.15
N SER A 215 7.64 -1.72 -6.85
CA SER A 215 8.72 -0.84 -6.41
C SER A 215 10.11 -1.38 -6.77
N TYR A 216 10.33 -2.69 -6.68
CA TYR A 216 11.59 -3.29 -7.09
C TYR A 216 11.83 -3.11 -8.60
N ASN A 217 10.82 -3.34 -9.45
CA ASN A 217 10.94 -3.09 -10.88
C ASN A 217 11.20 -1.60 -11.18
N ALA A 218 10.52 -0.68 -10.49
CA ALA A 218 10.77 0.76 -10.62
C ALA A 218 12.19 1.14 -10.18
N PHE A 219 12.70 0.55 -9.10
CA PHE A 219 14.08 0.70 -8.63
C PHE A 219 15.10 0.27 -9.70
N LYS A 220 14.92 -0.90 -10.30
CA LYS A 220 15.80 -1.40 -11.36
C LYS A 220 15.76 -0.48 -12.59
N ASN A 221 14.56 -0.03 -13.01
CA ASN A 221 14.41 0.93 -14.10
C ASN A 221 15.13 2.26 -13.82
N ALA A 222 14.95 2.81 -12.62
CA ALA A 222 15.54 4.10 -12.23
C ALA A 222 17.07 4.06 -12.14
N THR A 223 17.64 2.90 -11.84
CA THR A 223 19.09 2.73 -11.67
C THR A 223 19.80 2.08 -12.85
N ALA A 224 19.05 1.67 -13.89
CA ALA A 224 19.61 0.96 -15.06
C ALA A 224 20.75 1.71 -15.75
N LYS A 225 20.59 3.04 -15.95
CA LYS A 225 21.60 3.88 -16.62
C LYS A 225 22.75 4.29 -15.70
N LYS A 226 22.54 4.26 -14.39
CA LYS A 226 23.53 4.62 -13.37
C LYS A 226 23.42 3.67 -12.18
N PRO A 227 23.98 2.45 -12.31
CA PRO A 227 23.92 1.45 -11.25
C PRO A 227 24.53 1.96 -9.94
N LEU A 228 23.89 1.62 -8.83
CA LEU A 228 24.41 1.93 -7.51
C LEU A 228 25.57 1.00 -7.15
N LYS A 229 26.49 1.51 -6.34
CA LYS A 229 27.59 0.72 -5.77
C LYS A 229 27.14 0.02 -4.49
N ASN A 230 27.87 -1.04 -4.11
CA ASN A 230 27.75 -1.63 -2.78
C ASN A 230 28.09 -0.57 -1.71
N LYS A 231 27.37 -0.63 -0.58
CA LYS A 231 27.56 0.28 0.54
C LYS A 231 27.34 -0.49 1.85
N ASP A 232 28.18 -0.23 2.85
CA ASP A 232 28.10 -0.85 4.18
C ASP A 232 28.05 -2.39 4.15
N GLY A 233 28.76 -3.00 3.18
CA GLY A 233 28.80 -4.44 2.98
C GLY A 233 27.61 -5.05 2.23
N PHE A 234 26.63 -4.24 1.82
CA PHE A 234 25.42 -4.71 1.14
C PHE A 234 25.34 -4.27 -0.31
N THR A 235 24.81 -5.14 -1.16
CA THR A 235 24.44 -4.79 -2.54
C THR A 235 23.25 -3.83 -2.56
N PRO A 236 23.01 -3.10 -3.67
CA PRO A 236 21.82 -2.27 -3.81
C PRO A 236 20.51 -3.04 -3.62
N ASP A 237 20.42 -4.27 -4.13
CA ASP A 237 19.24 -5.12 -4.01
C ASP A 237 19.01 -5.55 -2.54
N GLN A 238 20.08 -5.93 -1.83
CA GLN A 238 19.98 -6.20 -0.39
C GLN A 238 19.51 -4.98 0.40
N ARG A 239 20.04 -3.77 0.10
CA ARG A 239 19.60 -2.55 0.79
C ARG A 239 18.14 -2.20 0.52
N PHE A 240 17.62 -2.51 -0.68
CA PHE A 240 16.19 -2.36 -0.98
C PHE A 240 15.33 -3.20 -0.02
N PHE A 241 15.61 -4.49 0.11
CA PHE A 241 14.85 -5.37 0.99
C PHE A 241 15.07 -5.07 2.47
N LEU A 242 16.28 -4.66 2.87
CA LEU A 242 16.57 -4.24 4.24
C LEU A 242 15.82 -2.95 4.61
N ALA A 243 15.69 -2.00 3.68
CA ALA A 243 14.87 -0.80 3.90
C ALA A 243 13.39 -1.15 4.10
N TYR A 244 12.83 -2.05 3.29
CA TYR A 244 11.48 -2.56 3.47
C TYR A 244 11.31 -3.22 4.85
N ALA A 245 12.20 -4.12 5.24
CA ALA A 245 12.14 -4.77 6.54
C ALA A 245 12.24 -3.76 7.69
N GLY A 246 13.04 -2.71 7.53
CA GLY A 246 13.24 -1.66 8.53
C GLY A 246 11.97 -0.88 8.87
N VAL A 247 11.09 -0.61 7.90
CA VAL A 247 9.83 0.13 8.16
C VAL A 247 8.83 -0.67 8.99
N TRP A 248 8.95 -2.02 9.01
CA TRP A 248 8.05 -2.91 9.76
C TRP A 248 8.64 -3.41 11.08
N GLY A 249 9.84 -2.95 11.45
CA GLY A 249 10.46 -3.28 12.73
C GLY A 249 9.63 -2.79 13.91
N GLN A 250 9.10 -3.71 14.73
CA GLN A 250 8.29 -3.38 15.90
C GLN A 250 8.42 -4.42 17.02
N ASN A 251 8.18 -3.97 18.24
CA ASN A 251 7.91 -4.84 19.38
C ASN A 251 6.41 -4.79 19.70
N ILE A 252 5.81 -5.94 19.94
CA ILE A 252 4.38 -6.07 20.14
C ILE A 252 4.11 -7.11 21.23
N THR A 253 3.14 -6.86 22.13
CA THR A 253 2.77 -7.81 23.19
C THR A 253 1.82 -8.89 22.65
N ASP A 254 1.81 -10.07 23.28
CA ASP A 254 0.88 -11.17 22.92
C ASP A 254 -0.58 -10.73 22.97
N LYS A 255 -0.94 -9.88 23.93
CA LYS A 255 -2.29 -9.32 24.05
C LYS A 255 -2.67 -8.51 22.81
N GLU A 256 -1.75 -7.66 22.33
CA GLU A 256 -1.98 -6.85 21.13
C GLU A 256 -1.93 -7.69 19.86
N ILE A 257 -1.08 -8.72 19.77
CA ILE A 257 -1.12 -9.70 18.66
C ILE A 257 -2.52 -10.31 18.54
N ARG A 258 -3.09 -10.80 19.65
CA ARG A 258 -4.44 -11.38 19.66
C ARG A 258 -5.52 -10.38 19.27
N ASN A 259 -5.40 -9.12 19.71
CA ASN A 259 -6.32 -8.05 19.33
C ASN A 259 -6.25 -7.77 17.82
N ARG A 260 -5.06 -7.62 17.27
CA ARG A 260 -4.87 -7.30 15.85
C ARG A 260 -5.29 -8.41 14.92
N VAL A 261 -4.95 -9.66 15.20
CA VAL A 261 -5.40 -10.82 14.39
C VAL A 261 -6.92 -10.89 14.27
N LYS A 262 -7.65 -10.39 15.27
CA LYS A 262 -9.11 -10.39 15.28
C LYS A 262 -9.73 -9.16 14.61
N ASN A 263 -9.11 -7.98 14.74
CA ASN A 263 -9.76 -6.71 14.47
C ASN A 263 -9.02 -5.82 13.43
N ASP A 264 -7.78 -6.15 13.05
CA ASP A 264 -6.96 -5.37 12.13
C ASP A 264 -6.80 -6.13 10.80
N PRO A 265 -7.19 -5.56 9.65
CA PRO A 265 -7.04 -6.21 8.35
C PRO A 265 -5.57 -6.32 7.89
N HIS A 266 -4.62 -5.66 8.60
CA HIS A 266 -3.20 -5.76 8.29
C HIS A 266 -2.56 -6.95 8.99
N SER A 267 -1.69 -7.66 8.30
CA SER A 267 -0.77 -8.61 8.93
C SER A 267 0.16 -7.90 9.91
N LEU A 268 0.62 -8.61 10.96
CA LEU A 268 1.62 -8.07 11.89
C LEU A 268 2.91 -7.73 11.14
N GLY A 269 3.63 -6.68 11.58
CA GLY A 269 4.83 -6.18 10.90
C GLY A 269 5.84 -7.26 10.53
N LYS A 270 6.10 -8.21 11.44
CA LYS A 270 6.94 -9.38 11.13
C LYS A 270 6.45 -10.15 9.89
N TRP A 271 5.15 -10.35 9.74
CA TRP A 271 4.59 -11.17 8.68
C TRP A 271 4.32 -10.39 7.39
N ARG A 272 4.27 -9.07 7.45
CA ARG A 272 4.38 -8.21 6.25
C ARG A 272 5.74 -8.40 5.57
N VAL A 273 6.79 -8.71 6.35
CA VAL A 273 8.14 -9.00 5.84
C VAL A 273 8.31 -10.49 5.55
N ASP A 274 8.25 -11.34 6.59
CA ASP A 274 8.55 -12.78 6.52
C ASP A 274 7.49 -13.56 5.73
N GLY A 275 6.28 -13.04 5.59
CA GLY A 275 5.22 -13.62 4.78
C GLY A 275 5.27 -13.19 3.31
N ALA A 276 5.67 -11.94 3.01
CA ALA A 276 5.69 -11.43 1.64
C ALA A 276 6.99 -11.79 0.89
N LEU A 277 8.17 -11.63 1.51
CA LEU A 277 9.47 -11.84 0.85
C LEU A 277 9.68 -13.24 0.26
N PRO A 278 9.18 -14.35 0.87
CA PRO A 278 9.29 -15.68 0.28
C PRO A 278 8.62 -15.84 -1.08
N HIS A 279 7.75 -14.92 -1.48
CA HIS A 279 7.10 -14.89 -2.79
C HIS A 279 7.83 -14.03 -3.84
N ILE A 280 8.97 -13.40 -3.50
CA ILE A 280 9.71 -12.48 -4.35
C ILE A 280 11.01 -13.10 -4.86
N ASP A 281 11.06 -13.49 -6.13
CA ASP A 281 12.24 -14.14 -6.72
C ASP A 281 13.54 -13.33 -6.52
N ALA A 282 13.47 -12.00 -6.71
CA ALA A 282 14.62 -11.14 -6.53
C ALA A 282 15.21 -11.12 -5.10
N TRP A 283 14.39 -11.42 -4.08
CA TRP A 283 14.87 -11.58 -2.72
C TRP A 283 15.74 -12.84 -2.57
N TYR A 284 15.36 -13.94 -3.22
CA TYR A 284 16.18 -15.15 -3.25
C TYR A 284 17.54 -14.90 -3.88
N GLU A 285 17.56 -14.15 -4.99
CA GLU A 285 18.80 -13.79 -5.69
C GLU A 285 19.67 -12.88 -4.82
N ALA A 286 19.08 -11.86 -4.19
CA ALA A 286 19.81 -10.89 -3.37
C ALA A 286 20.50 -11.53 -2.15
N PHE A 287 19.86 -12.51 -1.51
CA PHE A 287 20.37 -13.13 -0.27
C PHE A 287 20.88 -14.56 -0.44
N GLY A 288 20.83 -15.12 -1.64
CA GLY A 288 21.27 -16.49 -1.91
C GLY A 288 20.43 -17.56 -1.21
N VAL A 289 19.13 -17.27 -1.00
CA VAL A 289 18.21 -18.18 -0.31
C VAL A 289 17.97 -19.45 -1.13
N LYS A 290 18.08 -20.60 -0.50
CA LYS A 290 18.02 -21.93 -1.15
C LYS A 290 17.20 -22.92 -0.34
N LYS A 291 16.89 -24.05 -0.97
CA LYS A 291 16.19 -25.17 -0.30
C LYS A 291 16.92 -25.58 0.98
N GLY A 292 16.16 -25.60 2.08
CA GLY A 292 16.65 -25.87 3.44
C GLY A 292 16.73 -24.62 4.33
N ASP A 293 16.70 -23.43 3.76
CA ASP A 293 16.63 -22.19 4.53
C ASP A 293 15.21 -21.96 5.08
N LYS A 294 15.11 -21.29 6.22
CA LYS A 294 13.87 -21.19 7.02
C LYS A 294 12.68 -20.60 6.29
N LEU A 295 12.90 -19.61 5.42
CA LEU A 295 11.83 -18.90 4.67
C LEU A 295 11.75 -19.37 3.21
N PHE A 296 12.44 -20.45 2.85
CA PHE A 296 12.38 -20.96 1.49
C PHE A 296 11.01 -21.58 1.20
N ILE A 297 10.39 -21.16 0.08
CA ILE A 297 9.26 -21.87 -0.55
C ILE A 297 9.59 -22.19 -2.01
N PRO A 298 9.14 -23.34 -2.54
CA PRO A 298 9.36 -23.70 -3.95
C PRO A 298 8.78 -22.67 -4.91
N LYS A 299 9.43 -22.47 -6.06
CA LYS A 299 8.98 -21.45 -7.04
C LYS A 299 7.52 -21.63 -7.47
N ASN A 300 7.09 -22.84 -7.68
CA ASN A 300 5.70 -23.16 -8.07
C ASN A 300 4.65 -22.92 -6.96
N GLN A 301 5.08 -22.54 -5.76
CA GLN A 301 4.22 -22.15 -4.64
C GLN A 301 4.30 -20.66 -4.32
N ARG A 302 5.10 -19.88 -5.09
CA ARG A 302 5.17 -18.43 -4.94
C ARG A 302 3.99 -17.78 -5.63
N LEU A 303 3.52 -16.68 -5.05
CA LEU A 303 2.48 -15.88 -5.69
C LEU A 303 3.03 -15.22 -6.97
N GLU A 304 2.33 -15.37 -8.06
CA GLU A 304 2.55 -14.67 -9.33
C GLU A 304 1.27 -13.90 -9.68
N LEU A 305 1.16 -12.65 -9.22
CA LEU A 305 -0.05 -11.86 -9.42
C LEU A 305 0.25 -10.52 -10.14
N TRP A 306 1.29 -9.83 -9.73
CA TRP A 306 1.70 -8.54 -10.32
C TRP A 306 3.16 -8.53 -10.79
#